data_dbe89d569c5f480244b5f3a009e452d2
#
_entry.id   dbe89d569c5f480244b5f3a009e452d2
#
_cell.length_a   1.000
_cell.length_b   1.000
_cell.length_c   1.000
_cell.angle_alpha   90.00
_cell.angle_beta   90.00
_cell.angle_gamma   90.00
#
_symmetry.space_group_name_H-M   'P 1'
#
loop_
_entity.id
_entity.type
_entity.pdbx_description
1 polymer ?
#
loop_
_entity_poly.entity_id
_entity_poly.type
_entity_poly.pdbx_seq_one_letter_code
_entity_poly.pdbx_strand_id
1 'polypeptide(L)'
;MNHLLNKQRGEQRDHGRYGGRRTWDQINNLNDQLSANIARAIVDMAVEHGVNVIVFEALDFHGRIRGRKAQRLHLWRKRAIQDMVEHKAHRNLIRISRVCAWGTSRLAFDGSGEILRGRVNLTNDELAALIAMETKDRKKAKGRPETHCGQERCTFLNGKEYNCDLSASYNIGARYFLREWCKVTPGLEETLPKTTQRTYANLKALKPQHSYRKAAA
;
A
#
# COMPACT_ATOMS: atom_id res chain seq x y z
N MET A 1 -1.91 7.11 21.25
CA MET A 1 -1.45 5.72 21.03
C MET A 1 -0.10 5.42 21.70
N ASN A 2 0.99 6.14 21.41
CA ASN A 2 2.32 5.87 21.99
C ASN A 2 2.36 5.89 23.54
N HIS A 3 1.62 6.80 24.18
CA HIS A 3 1.51 6.83 25.64
C HIS A 3 0.94 5.54 26.23
N LEU A 4 -0.15 5.02 25.66
CA LEU A 4 -0.77 3.75 26.11
C LEU A 4 0.16 2.55 25.88
N LEU A 5 0.89 2.52 24.77
CA LEU A 5 1.88 1.47 24.51
C LEU A 5 3.03 1.48 25.51
N ASN A 6 3.50 2.66 25.89
CA ASN A 6 4.53 2.80 26.92
C ASN A 6 4.01 2.39 28.30
N LYS A 7 2.79 2.79 28.64
CA LYS A 7 2.11 2.36 29.87
C LYS A 7 1.97 0.84 29.93
N GLN A 8 1.47 0.22 28.87
CA GLN A 8 1.29 -1.24 28.77
C GLN A 8 2.62 -1.99 28.95
N ARG A 9 3.72 -1.47 28.36
CA ARG A 9 5.06 -2.06 28.55
C ARG A 9 5.57 -1.93 29.98
N GLY A 10 5.29 -0.81 30.65
CA GLY A 10 5.58 -0.64 32.09
C GLY A 10 4.83 -1.67 32.90
N GLU A 11 3.53 -1.77 32.75
CA GLU A 11 2.66 -2.71 33.48
C GLU A 11 3.08 -4.19 33.25
N GLN A 12 3.53 -4.55 32.02
CA GLN A 12 4.05 -5.89 31.75
C GLN A 12 5.40 -6.16 32.44
N ARG A 13 6.26 -5.15 32.56
CA ARG A 13 7.54 -5.29 33.27
C ARG A 13 7.32 -5.48 34.76
N ASP A 14 6.38 -4.73 35.35
CA ASP A 14 6.14 -4.72 36.78
C ASP A 14 5.32 -5.92 37.26
N HIS A 15 4.37 -6.40 36.44
CA HIS A 15 3.40 -7.44 36.77
C HIS A 15 3.49 -8.71 35.88
N GLY A 16 4.56 -8.85 35.09
CA GLY A 16 4.79 -9.99 34.22
C GLY A 16 3.84 -10.05 33.01
N ARG A 17 3.73 -11.25 32.41
CA ARG A 17 3.04 -11.47 31.12
C ARG A 17 1.57 -11.01 31.12
N TYR A 18 0.92 -11.05 32.24
CA TYR A 18 -0.51 -10.70 32.37
C TYR A 18 -0.74 -9.24 32.77
N GLY A 19 0.32 -8.51 33.09
CA GLY A 19 0.25 -7.07 33.33
C GLY A 19 -0.17 -6.30 32.08
N GLY A 20 -0.93 -5.25 32.28
CA GLY A 20 -1.35 -4.37 31.20
C GLY A 20 -2.50 -4.88 30.32
N ARG A 21 -3.24 -5.92 30.72
CA ARG A 21 -4.38 -6.45 29.94
C ARG A 21 -5.42 -5.38 29.67
N ARG A 22 -5.83 -4.63 30.70
CA ARG A 22 -6.82 -3.55 30.57
C ARG A 22 -6.34 -2.43 29.63
N THR A 23 -5.07 -2.07 29.72
CA THR A 23 -4.46 -1.07 28.83
C THR A 23 -4.39 -1.59 27.38
N TRP A 24 -4.13 -2.90 27.20
CA TRP A 24 -4.16 -3.54 25.88
C TRP A 24 -5.56 -3.56 25.27
N ASP A 25 -6.59 -3.82 26.05
CA ASP A 25 -7.98 -3.76 25.61
C ASP A 25 -8.37 -2.34 25.19
N GLN A 26 -7.92 -1.31 25.90
CA GLN A 26 -8.09 0.09 25.50
C GLN A 26 -7.40 0.40 24.15
N ILE A 27 -6.17 -0.09 23.96
CA ILE A 27 -5.44 0.07 22.69
C ILE A 27 -6.20 -0.59 21.54
N ASN A 28 -6.70 -1.79 21.74
CA ASN A 28 -7.47 -2.52 20.72
C ASN A 28 -8.78 -1.78 20.39
N ASN A 29 -9.53 -1.34 21.37
CA ASN A 29 -10.77 -0.59 21.17
C ASN A 29 -10.54 0.71 20.39
N LEU A 30 -9.50 1.46 20.72
CA LEU A 30 -9.12 2.67 19.98
C LEU A 30 -8.75 2.35 18.52
N ASN A 31 -8.01 1.26 18.29
CA ASN A 31 -7.66 0.82 16.94
C ASN A 31 -8.89 0.40 16.14
N ASP A 32 -9.85 -0.26 16.76
CA ASP A 32 -11.10 -0.68 16.11
C ASP A 32 -11.94 0.54 15.73
N GLN A 33 -12.08 1.52 16.64
CA GLN A 33 -12.76 2.78 16.36
C GLN A 33 -12.08 3.57 15.23
N LEU A 34 -10.75 3.69 15.27
CA LEU A 34 -9.99 4.36 14.22
C LEU A 34 -10.17 3.66 12.87
N SER A 35 -10.10 2.33 12.85
CA SER A 35 -10.30 1.54 11.64
C SER A 35 -11.71 1.73 11.06
N ALA A 36 -12.72 1.77 11.91
CA ALA A 36 -14.11 2.01 11.51
C ALA A 36 -14.32 3.43 10.94
N ASN A 37 -13.68 4.44 11.54
CA ASN A 37 -13.74 5.82 11.06
C ASN A 37 -13.02 5.98 9.72
N ILE A 38 -11.84 5.38 9.56
CA ILE A 38 -11.11 5.38 8.28
C ILE A 38 -11.94 4.67 7.20
N ALA A 39 -12.52 3.51 7.52
CA ALA A 39 -13.35 2.78 6.57
C ALA A 39 -14.60 3.57 6.16
N ARG A 40 -15.21 4.33 7.08
CA ARG A 40 -16.32 5.24 6.78
C ARG A 40 -15.86 6.34 5.85
N ALA A 41 -14.80 7.05 6.18
CA ALA A 41 -14.29 8.15 5.38
C ALA A 41 -13.94 7.74 3.93
N ILE A 42 -13.37 6.54 3.74
CA ILE A 42 -13.08 6.00 2.40
C ILE A 42 -14.37 5.79 1.61
N VAL A 43 -15.39 5.19 2.23
CA VAL A 43 -16.66 4.91 1.53
C VAL A 43 -17.46 6.19 1.28
N ASP A 44 -17.50 7.10 2.24
CA ASP A 44 -18.19 8.39 2.09
C ASP A 44 -17.57 9.20 0.94
N MET A 45 -16.23 9.25 0.86
CA MET A 45 -15.51 9.86 -0.27
C MET A 45 -15.85 9.17 -1.61
N ALA A 46 -15.91 7.84 -1.64
CA ALA A 46 -16.25 7.11 -2.85
C ALA A 46 -17.69 7.38 -3.32
N VAL A 47 -18.63 7.52 -2.39
CA VAL A 47 -20.02 7.89 -2.68
C VAL A 47 -20.10 9.33 -3.18
N GLU A 48 -19.43 10.26 -2.52
CA GLU A 48 -19.40 11.69 -2.89
C GLU A 48 -18.88 11.89 -4.32
N HIS A 49 -17.88 11.11 -4.73
CA HIS A 49 -17.30 11.18 -6.07
C HIS A 49 -17.96 10.25 -7.09
N GLY A 50 -19.05 9.56 -6.75
CA GLY A 50 -19.77 8.66 -7.66
C GLY A 50 -18.92 7.47 -8.12
N VAL A 51 -18.02 6.96 -7.27
CA VAL A 51 -17.10 5.90 -7.60
C VAL A 51 -17.79 4.54 -7.55
N ASN A 52 -17.65 3.74 -8.60
CA ASN A 52 -18.23 2.39 -8.67
C ASN A 52 -17.30 1.28 -8.18
N VAL A 53 -16.01 1.57 -8.06
CA VAL A 53 -14.99 0.58 -7.65
C VAL A 53 -13.94 1.22 -6.78
N ILE A 54 -13.69 0.64 -5.60
CA ILE A 54 -12.54 0.95 -4.76
C ILE A 54 -11.48 -0.11 -4.97
N VAL A 55 -10.24 0.29 -5.24
CA VAL A 55 -9.12 -0.62 -5.52
C VAL A 55 -8.13 -0.60 -4.38
N PHE A 56 -7.83 -1.77 -3.84
CA PHE A 56 -6.80 -1.95 -2.82
C PHE A 56 -5.63 -2.79 -3.32
N GLU A 57 -4.50 -2.67 -2.65
CA GLU A 57 -3.41 -3.63 -2.79
C GLU A 57 -3.77 -4.96 -2.08
N ALA A 58 -3.49 -6.08 -2.76
CA ALA A 58 -3.46 -7.38 -2.11
C ALA A 58 -2.16 -7.51 -1.31
N LEU A 59 -2.27 -7.48 0.00
CA LEU A 59 -1.14 -7.53 0.92
C LEU A 59 -1.25 -8.78 1.77
N ASP A 60 -0.76 -9.87 1.22
CA ASP A 60 -0.58 -11.10 1.93
C ASP A 60 0.83 -11.15 2.52
N PHE A 61 0.91 -11.04 3.83
CA PHE A 61 2.16 -11.25 4.54
C PHE A 61 2.35 -12.74 4.78
N HIS A 62 3.14 -13.37 3.93
CA HIS A 62 3.58 -14.74 4.13
C HIS A 62 4.84 -14.73 5.04
N GLY A 63 4.74 -15.36 6.20
CA GLY A 63 5.85 -15.54 7.11
C GLY A 63 5.53 -15.31 8.58
N ARG A 64 6.29 -15.97 9.45
CA ARG A 64 6.15 -15.85 10.89
C ARG A 64 6.89 -14.61 11.38
N ILE A 65 6.16 -13.52 11.61
CA ILE A 65 6.74 -12.28 12.12
C ILE A 65 6.71 -12.30 13.65
N ARG A 66 7.85 -12.01 14.29
CA ARG A 66 8.00 -12.02 15.73
C ARG A 66 8.46 -10.66 16.27
N GLY A 67 8.27 -10.43 17.57
CA GLY A 67 8.77 -9.26 18.30
C GLY A 67 8.09 -7.95 17.92
N ARG A 68 8.83 -6.84 17.99
CA ARG A 68 8.30 -5.48 17.74
C ARG A 68 7.68 -5.28 16.36
N LYS A 69 8.15 -6.03 15.34
CA LYS A 69 7.56 -5.98 14.00
C LYS A 69 6.15 -6.58 13.97
N ALA A 70 5.94 -7.69 14.69
CA ALA A 70 4.61 -8.30 14.82
C ALA A 70 3.63 -7.36 15.51
N GLN A 71 4.05 -6.69 16.59
CA GLN A 71 3.23 -5.70 17.29
C GLN A 71 2.85 -4.52 16.39
N ARG A 72 3.81 -3.96 15.62
CA ARG A 72 3.53 -2.87 14.66
C ARG A 72 2.53 -3.29 13.59
N LEU A 73 2.66 -4.51 13.05
CA LEU A 73 1.74 -5.02 12.04
C LEU A 73 0.36 -5.31 12.61
N HIS A 74 0.28 -5.79 13.85
CA HIS A 74 -0.99 -5.97 14.55
C HIS A 74 -1.71 -4.64 14.78
N LEU A 75 -0.96 -3.60 15.17
CA LEU A 75 -1.49 -2.25 15.32
C LEU A 75 -1.85 -1.58 13.99
N TRP A 76 -1.20 -1.96 12.92
CA TRP A 76 -1.49 -1.48 11.58
C TRP A 76 -2.63 -2.30 10.95
N ARG A 77 -3.83 -2.07 11.41
CA ARG A 77 -5.08 -2.79 11.11
C ARG A 77 -5.52 -2.74 9.63
N LYS A 78 -4.59 -2.81 8.71
CA LYS A 78 -4.81 -2.66 7.28
C LYS A 78 -5.87 -3.61 6.74
N ARG A 79 -5.79 -4.90 7.10
CA ARG A 79 -6.77 -5.89 6.67
C ARG A 79 -8.14 -5.59 7.27
N ALA A 80 -8.20 -5.24 8.56
CA ALA A 80 -9.45 -4.88 9.22
C ALA A 80 -10.11 -3.66 8.55
N ILE A 81 -9.31 -2.65 8.15
CA ILE A 81 -9.82 -1.49 7.40
C ILE A 81 -10.38 -1.92 6.06
N GLN A 82 -9.66 -2.75 5.29
CA GLN A 82 -10.14 -3.25 4.00
C GLN A 82 -11.43 -4.05 4.13
N ASP A 83 -11.53 -4.94 5.13
CA ASP A 83 -12.71 -5.75 5.38
C ASP A 83 -13.91 -4.87 5.80
N MET A 84 -13.69 -3.86 6.63
CA MET A 84 -14.73 -2.88 7.01
C MET A 84 -15.19 -2.02 5.83
N VAL A 85 -14.26 -1.61 4.97
CA VAL A 85 -14.59 -0.88 3.73
C VAL A 85 -15.42 -1.76 2.81
N GLU A 86 -15.01 -3.01 2.58
CA GLU A 86 -15.74 -3.96 1.75
C GLU A 86 -17.19 -4.12 2.21
N HIS A 87 -17.37 -4.34 3.52
CA HIS A 87 -18.71 -4.48 4.11
C HIS A 87 -19.59 -3.23 3.93
N LYS A 88 -19.01 -2.02 4.08
CA LYS A 88 -19.72 -0.76 3.90
C LYS A 88 -19.97 -0.42 2.42
N ALA A 89 -19.00 -0.69 1.56
CA ALA A 89 -19.07 -0.44 0.12
C ALA A 89 -20.18 -1.25 -0.54
N HIS A 90 -20.38 -2.50 -0.15
CA HIS A 90 -21.48 -3.33 -0.64
C HIS A 90 -22.87 -2.70 -0.44
N ARG A 91 -23.08 -2.02 0.67
CA ARG A 91 -24.36 -1.32 0.94
C ARG A 91 -24.60 -0.15 0.00
N ASN A 92 -23.53 0.40 -0.57
CA ASN A 92 -23.57 1.51 -1.52
C ASN A 92 -23.37 1.04 -2.98
N LEU A 93 -23.47 -0.26 -3.25
CA LEU A 93 -23.27 -0.87 -4.57
C LEU A 93 -21.88 -0.61 -5.16
N ILE A 94 -20.90 -0.30 -4.32
CA ILE A 94 -19.50 -0.07 -4.70
C ILE A 94 -18.75 -1.40 -4.65
N ARG A 95 -18.11 -1.77 -5.75
CA ARG A 95 -17.31 -2.99 -5.86
C ARG A 95 -15.92 -2.78 -5.28
N ILE A 96 -15.42 -3.78 -4.56
CA ILE A 96 -14.00 -3.81 -4.12
C ILE A 96 -13.18 -4.65 -5.08
N SER A 97 -12.01 -4.16 -5.42
CA SER A 97 -11.01 -4.88 -6.22
C SER A 97 -9.66 -4.87 -5.52
N ARG A 98 -8.88 -5.93 -5.71
CA ARG A 98 -7.52 -6.02 -5.16
C ARG A 98 -6.53 -6.26 -6.29
N VAL A 99 -5.41 -5.54 -6.27
CA VAL A 99 -4.33 -5.64 -7.25
C VAL A 99 -3.02 -6.02 -6.57
N CYS A 100 -2.07 -6.56 -7.33
CA CYS A 100 -0.77 -6.93 -6.81
C CYS A 100 -0.02 -5.71 -6.25
N ALA A 101 0.54 -5.84 -5.05
CA ALA A 101 1.28 -4.77 -4.37
C ALA A 101 2.71 -4.58 -4.89
N TRP A 102 3.22 -5.52 -5.72
CA TRP A 102 4.62 -5.48 -6.14
C TRP A 102 4.93 -4.23 -6.98
N GLY A 103 5.89 -3.42 -6.51
CA GLY A 103 6.39 -2.26 -7.23
C GLY A 103 5.43 -1.06 -7.34
N THR A 104 4.26 -1.07 -6.70
CA THR A 104 3.32 0.08 -6.71
C THR A 104 3.95 1.36 -6.20
N SER A 105 4.77 1.26 -5.16
CA SER A 105 5.49 2.39 -4.57
C SER A 105 6.93 2.55 -5.10
N ARG A 106 7.33 1.79 -6.12
CA ARG A 106 8.68 1.82 -6.69
C ARG A 106 8.71 2.27 -8.14
N LEU A 107 7.63 2.07 -8.85
CA LEU A 107 7.51 2.43 -10.26
C LEU A 107 6.71 3.73 -10.41
N ALA A 108 7.07 4.53 -11.38
CA ALA A 108 6.30 5.69 -11.80
C ALA A 108 5.02 5.22 -12.51
N PHE A 109 3.88 5.85 -12.21
CA PHE A 109 2.61 5.46 -12.79
C PHE A 109 2.48 5.81 -14.29
N ASP A 110 3.30 6.72 -14.77
CA ASP A 110 3.34 7.14 -16.18
C ASP A 110 4.23 6.23 -17.07
N GLY A 111 4.79 5.16 -16.50
CA GLY A 111 5.64 4.21 -17.20
C GLY A 111 7.08 4.67 -17.42
N SER A 112 7.50 5.83 -16.90
CA SER A 112 8.88 6.35 -17.06
C SER A 112 9.95 5.51 -16.36
N GLY A 113 9.57 4.55 -15.50
CA GLY A 113 10.50 3.62 -14.87
C GLY A 113 10.47 3.64 -13.35
N GLU A 114 11.61 3.42 -12.70
CA GLU A 114 11.71 3.47 -11.24
C GLU A 114 11.71 4.91 -10.73
N ILE A 115 11.01 5.18 -9.64
CA ILE A 115 11.03 6.49 -8.98
C ILE A 115 12.32 6.68 -8.16
N LEU A 116 12.80 7.90 -8.11
CA LEU A 116 13.92 8.34 -7.27
C LEU A 116 13.36 8.91 -5.96
N ARG A 117 13.05 8.01 -5.01
CA ARG A 117 12.41 8.37 -3.74
C ARG A 117 13.34 9.20 -2.87
N GLY A 118 12.82 10.26 -2.24
CA GLY A 118 13.58 11.20 -1.41
C GLY A 118 14.53 12.10 -2.22
N ARG A 119 14.47 12.06 -3.54
CA ARG A 119 15.20 12.93 -4.43
C ARG A 119 14.23 13.90 -5.10
N VAL A 120 14.43 15.17 -4.91
CA VAL A 120 13.63 16.27 -5.49
C VAL A 120 14.56 17.43 -5.83
N ASN A 121 14.11 18.34 -6.70
CA ASN A 121 14.87 19.49 -7.16
C ASN A 121 16.20 19.10 -7.81
N LEU A 122 16.22 17.98 -8.53
CA LEU A 122 17.40 17.53 -9.27
C LEU A 122 17.61 18.41 -10.50
N THR A 123 18.87 18.81 -10.73
CA THR A 123 19.27 19.42 -11.99
C THR A 123 19.21 18.38 -13.11
N ASN A 124 19.14 18.84 -14.38
CA ASN A 124 19.12 17.94 -15.54
C ASN A 124 20.37 17.04 -15.59
N ASP A 125 21.52 17.55 -15.18
CA ASP A 125 22.77 16.80 -15.18
C ASP A 125 22.80 15.72 -14.08
N GLU A 126 22.30 16.03 -12.87
CA GLU A 126 22.15 15.07 -11.78
C GLU A 126 21.15 13.99 -12.13
N LEU A 127 20.03 14.36 -12.74
CA LEU A 127 19.02 13.41 -13.20
C LEU A 127 19.60 12.49 -14.29
N ALA A 128 20.31 13.03 -15.27
CA ALA A 128 20.98 12.25 -16.32
C ALA A 128 22.02 11.29 -15.73
N ALA A 129 22.83 11.75 -14.76
CA ALA A 129 23.80 10.90 -14.07
C ALA A 129 23.12 9.74 -13.32
N LEU A 130 22.00 10.00 -12.64
CA LEU A 130 21.24 8.97 -11.93
C LEU A 130 20.56 7.97 -12.88
N ILE A 131 20.10 8.43 -14.05
CA ILE A 131 19.54 7.56 -15.10
C ILE A 131 20.61 6.65 -15.70
N ALA A 132 21.83 7.16 -15.91
CA ALA A 132 22.94 6.41 -16.45
C ALA A 132 23.46 5.30 -15.51
N MET A 133 23.22 5.42 -14.20
CA MET A 133 23.61 4.39 -13.23
C MET A 133 22.80 3.12 -13.38
N GLU A 134 23.44 1.95 -13.23
CA GLU A 134 22.72 0.69 -13.10
C GLU A 134 21.81 0.66 -11.87
N THR A 135 20.72 -0.10 -11.95
CA THR A 135 19.72 -0.19 -10.86
C THR A 135 20.33 -0.61 -9.51
N LYS A 136 21.43 -1.38 -9.52
CA LYS A 136 22.15 -1.79 -8.31
C LYS A 136 22.91 -0.61 -7.68
N ASP A 137 23.53 0.20 -8.50
CA ASP A 137 24.33 1.35 -8.06
C ASP A 137 23.44 2.53 -7.66
N ARG A 138 22.29 2.72 -8.31
CA ARG A 138 21.23 3.63 -7.84
C ARG A 138 20.76 3.29 -6.42
N LYS A 139 20.72 2.01 -6.05
CA LYS A 139 20.39 1.60 -4.68
C LYS A 139 21.49 1.93 -3.68
N LYS A 140 22.76 1.89 -4.09
CA LYS A 140 23.91 2.30 -3.25
C LYS A 140 24.06 3.81 -3.18
N ALA A 141 23.83 4.52 -4.29
CA ALA A 141 23.77 5.98 -4.36
C ALA A 141 22.60 6.60 -3.59
N LYS A 142 21.74 5.78 -3.00
CA LYS A 142 20.77 6.15 -1.94
C LYS A 142 21.42 6.55 -0.60
N GLY A 143 22.71 6.93 -0.62
CA GLY A 143 23.28 7.75 0.43
C GLY A 143 22.30 8.87 0.74
N ARG A 144 22.15 9.21 2.03
CA ARG A 144 21.20 10.22 2.55
C ARG A 144 20.97 11.33 1.51
N PRO A 145 19.71 11.58 1.10
CA PRO A 145 19.47 12.69 0.20
C PRO A 145 19.96 13.95 0.92
N GLU A 146 20.82 14.69 0.27
CA GLU A 146 21.33 15.97 0.78
C GLU A 146 20.21 17.02 0.91
N THR A 147 19.09 16.76 0.24
CA THR A 147 17.88 17.56 0.36
C THR A 147 17.01 16.99 1.50
N HIS A 148 16.63 17.84 2.44
CA HIS A 148 15.76 17.53 3.59
C HIS A 148 14.32 17.11 3.23
N CYS A 149 14.07 16.71 2.01
CA CYS A 149 12.82 16.10 1.60
C CYS A 149 12.79 14.67 2.14
N GLY A 150 11.88 14.40 3.06
CA GLY A 150 11.61 13.04 3.54
C GLY A 150 11.27 12.08 2.40
N GLN A 151 11.11 10.80 2.72
CA GLN A 151 10.76 9.78 1.71
C GLN A 151 9.34 9.94 1.13
N GLU A 152 8.67 11.05 1.43
CA GLU A 152 7.31 11.36 0.98
C GLU A 152 7.25 11.84 -0.47
N ARG A 153 8.34 12.43 -0.98
CA ARG A 153 8.44 12.94 -2.35
C ARG A 153 9.41 12.11 -3.19
N CYS A 154 9.18 12.12 -4.48
CA CYS A 154 10.02 11.43 -5.46
C CYS A 154 10.08 12.19 -6.77
N THR A 155 11.17 11.97 -7.53
CA THR A 155 11.33 12.41 -8.91
C THR A 155 11.25 11.20 -9.84
N PHE A 156 10.52 11.34 -10.93
CA PHE A 156 10.46 10.36 -12.01
C PHE A 156 11.65 10.53 -12.95
N LEU A 157 11.95 9.51 -13.76
CA LEU A 157 13.06 9.59 -14.72
C LEU A 157 12.84 10.61 -15.84
N ASN A 158 11.64 11.14 -15.99
CA ASN A 158 11.31 12.24 -16.91
C ASN A 158 11.35 13.63 -16.21
N GLY A 159 11.88 13.72 -15.00
CA GLY A 159 12.02 14.96 -14.23
C GLY A 159 10.77 15.42 -13.47
N LYS A 160 9.61 14.75 -13.62
CA LYS A 160 8.40 15.11 -12.86
C LYS A 160 8.52 14.73 -11.40
N GLU A 161 8.04 15.60 -10.54
CA GLU A 161 8.02 15.37 -9.09
C GLU A 161 6.62 15.07 -8.58
N TYR A 162 6.54 14.08 -7.70
CA TYR A 162 5.28 13.64 -7.09
C TYR A 162 5.43 13.30 -5.61
N ASN A 163 4.29 13.28 -4.91
CA ASN A 163 4.20 12.58 -3.64
C ASN A 163 4.22 11.07 -3.88
N CYS A 164 5.03 10.33 -3.11
CA CYS A 164 5.21 8.88 -3.28
C CYS A 164 3.93 8.08 -3.09
N ASP A 165 3.10 8.45 -2.12
CA ASP A 165 1.88 7.72 -1.81
C ASP A 165 0.81 7.99 -2.87
N LEU A 166 0.75 9.22 -3.37
CA LEU A 166 -0.13 9.58 -4.48
C LEU A 166 0.29 8.85 -5.76
N SER A 167 1.59 8.79 -6.07
CA SER A 167 2.12 7.99 -7.19
C SER A 167 1.77 6.51 -7.06
N ALA A 168 1.87 5.96 -5.84
CA ALA A 168 1.49 4.57 -5.57
C ALA A 168 0.00 4.34 -5.78
N SER A 169 -0.86 5.26 -5.37
CA SER A 169 -2.31 5.15 -5.57
C SER A 169 -2.71 5.18 -7.05
N TYR A 170 -2.07 6.01 -7.87
CA TYR A 170 -2.25 6.01 -9.32
C TYR A 170 -1.80 4.68 -9.95
N ASN A 171 -0.68 4.09 -9.48
CA ASN A 171 -0.25 2.76 -9.94
C ASN A 171 -1.28 1.67 -9.61
N ILE A 172 -1.89 1.73 -8.42
CA ILE A 172 -2.93 0.79 -8.01
C ILE A 172 -4.14 0.89 -8.95
N GLY A 173 -4.59 2.11 -9.24
CA GLY A 173 -5.68 2.36 -10.18
C GLY A 173 -5.35 1.91 -11.61
N ALA A 174 -4.18 2.27 -12.11
CA ALA A 174 -3.73 1.88 -13.45
C ALA A 174 -3.68 0.36 -13.63
N ARG A 175 -3.24 -0.39 -12.62
CA ARG A 175 -3.23 -1.86 -12.64
C ARG A 175 -4.62 -2.48 -12.71
N TYR A 176 -5.59 -1.86 -12.03
CA TYR A 176 -6.98 -2.29 -12.13
C TYR A 176 -7.48 -2.14 -13.57
N PHE A 177 -7.34 -0.95 -14.16
CA PHE A 177 -7.78 -0.70 -15.53
C PHE A 177 -7.06 -1.60 -16.54
N LEU A 178 -5.75 -1.77 -16.42
CA LEU A 178 -4.97 -2.65 -17.27
C LEU A 178 -5.49 -4.09 -17.20
N ARG A 179 -5.76 -4.60 -16.01
CA ARG A 179 -6.31 -5.95 -15.83
C ARG A 179 -7.69 -6.10 -16.46
N GLU A 180 -8.57 -5.13 -16.28
CA GLU A 180 -9.91 -5.18 -16.88
C GLU A 180 -9.80 -5.07 -18.41
N TRP A 181 -8.89 -4.27 -18.91
CA TRP A 181 -8.66 -4.10 -20.36
C TRP A 181 -8.11 -5.37 -21.00
N CYS A 182 -7.16 -6.03 -20.38
CA CYS A 182 -6.63 -7.31 -20.86
C CYS A 182 -7.68 -8.44 -20.88
N LYS A 183 -8.74 -8.34 -20.08
CA LYS A 183 -9.84 -9.31 -20.12
C LYS A 183 -10.70 -9.21 -21.37
N VAL A 184 -10.88 -8.00 -21.88
CA VAL A 184 -11.76 -7.70 -23.00
C VAL A 184 -11.02 -7.58 -24.33
N THR A 185 -9.70 -7.47 -24.30
CA THR A 185 -8.85 -7.35 -25.50
C THR A 185 -7.84 -8.50 -25.55
N PRO A 186 -8.14 -9.59 -26.25
CA PRO A 186 -7.19 -10.69 -26.41
C PRO A 186 -5.87 -10.22 -27.05
N GLY A 187 -4.73 -10.70 -26.57
CA GLY A 187 -3.42 -10.36 -27.09
C GLY A 187 -2.84 -9.02 -26.63
N LEU A 188 -3.60 -8.17 -25.95
CA LEU A 188 -3.08 -6.91 -25.42
C LEU A 188 -1.88 -7.11 -24.49
N GLU A 189 -1.88 -8.21 -23.71
CA GLU A 189 -0.78 -8.54 -22.78
C GLU A 189 0.57 -8.63 -23.51
N GLU A 190 0.62 -9.12 -24.75
CA GLU A 190 1.86 -9.32 -25.52
C GLU A 190 2.46 -7.99 -26.01
N THR A 191 1.61 -6.98 -26.19
CA THR A 191 2.02 -5.65 -26.64
C THR A 191 2.53 -4.76 -25.51
N LEU A 192 2.29 -5.15 -24.24
CA LEU A 192 2.69 -4.38 -23.09
C LEU A 192 4.21 -4.45 -22.84
N PRO A 193 4.82 -3.39 -22.28
CA PRO A 193 6.21 -3.44 -21.84
C PRO A 193 6.47 -4.63 -20.90
N LYS A 194 7.66 -5.26 -20.99
CA LYS A 194 8.02 -6.44 -20.18
C LYS A 194 7.78 -6.27 -18.67
N THR A 195 8.02 -5.08 -18.15
CA THR A 195 7.74 -4.72 -16.75
C THR A 195 6.25 -4.81 -16.42
N THR A 196 5.39 -4.35 -17.33
CA THR A 196 3.93 -4.38 -17.21
C THR A 196 3.39 -5.80 -17.40
N GLN A 197 3.92 -6.56 -18.36
CA GLN A 197 3.60 -7.98 -18.56
C GLN A 197 3.89 -8.79 -17.30
N ARG A 198 5.07 -8.57 -16.68
CA ARG A 198 5.45 -9.25 -15.43
C ARG A 198 4.49 -8.92 -14.29
N THR A 199 4.05 -7.69 -14.20
CA THR A 199 3.02 -7.27 -13.23
C THR A 199 1.69 -7.97 -13.49
N TYR A 200 1.30 -8.07 -14.77
CA TYR A 200 0.08 -8.75 -15.17
C TYR A 200 0.12 -10.25 -14.92
N ALA A 201 1.22 -10.93 -15.23
CA ALA A 201 1.43 -12.33 -14.90
C ALA A 201 1.30 -12.59 -13.38
N ASN A 202 1.84 -11.72 -12.56
CA ASN A 202 1.67 -11.80 -11.11
C ASN A 202 0.21 -11.56 -10.68
N LEU A 203 -0.54 -10.72 -11.39
CA LEU A 203 -1.98 -10.52 -11.15
C LEU A 203 -2.81 -11.76 -11.48
N LYS A 204 -2.48 -12.46 -12.58
CA LYS A 204 -3.12 -13.74 -12.92
C LYS A 204 -2.85 -14.86 -11.89
N ALA A 205 -1.64 -14.86 -11.32
CA ALA A 205 -1.25 -15.83 -10.28
C ALA A 205 -1.94 -15.57 -8.93
N LEU A 206 -2.41 -14.34 -8.68
CA LEU A 206 -3.28 -14.05 -7.54
C LEU A 206 -4.66 -14.67 -7.82
N LYS A 207 -4.87 -15.88 -7.33
CA LYS A 207 -6.22 -16.47 -7.28
C LYS A 207 -7.16 -15.44 -6.65
N PRO A 208 -8.36 -15.22 -7.21
CA PRO A 208 -9.35 -14.39 -6.55
C PRO A 208 -9.52 -14.98 -5.15
N GLN A 209 -9.12 -14.23 -4.15
CA GLN A 209 -9.42 -14.60 -2.77
C GLN A 209 -10.93 -14.46 -2.66
N HIS A 210 -11.64 -15.57 -2.82
CA HIS A 210 -13.03 -15.65 -2.40
C HIS A 210 -13.05 -15.47 -0.89
N SER A 211 -13.20 -14.25 -0.45
CA SER A 211 -13.39 -13.90 0.96
C SER A 211 -14.80 -14.24 1.45
N TYR A 212 -15.60 -14.94 0.67
CA TYR A 212 -16.78 -15.58 1.21
C TYR A 212 -16.35 -16.87 1.94
N ARG A 213 -15.90 -16.71 3.19
CA ARG A 213 -16.11 -17.79 4.14
C ARG A 213 -17.61 -18.06 4.10
N LYS A 214 -17.99 -19.22 3.57
CA LYS A 214 -19.33 -19.78 3.78
C LYS A 214 -19.60 -19.61 5.29
N ALA A 215 -20.60 -18.81 5.63
CA ALA A 215 -21.16 -18.85 6.95
C ALA A 215 -21.50 -20.33 7.15
N ALA A 216 -20.85 -20.94 8.11
CA ALA A 216 -21.18 -22.31 8.51
C ALA A 216 -22.63 -22.30 8.91
N ALA A 217 -23.41 -23.13 8.21
CA ALA A 217 -24.75 -23.47 8.60
C ALA A 217 -24.71 -24.20 9.95
#